data_cf4abf1b6ff2806d90a77f8bcd3b11c5
#
_entry.id   cf4abf1b6ff2806d90a77f8bcd3b11c5
#
_cell.length_a   1.000
_cell.length_b   1.000
_cell.length_c   1.000
_cell.angle_alpha   90.00
_cell.angle_beta   90.00
_cell.angle_gamma   90.00
#
_symmetry.space_group_name_H-M   'P 1'
#
loop_
_entity.id
_entity.type
_entity.pdbx_description
1 polymer ?
#
loop_
_entity_poly.entity_id
_entity_poly.type
_entity_poly.pdbx_seq_one_letter_code
_entity_poly.pdbx_strand_id
1 'polypeptide(L)'
;MARDLAIDLGTANTLVYARSEGIVLAEPSVIALNENNREVLAMGSDAWNMIGRTPAHIVAHRPLRKGAITDFDITQRMVRLILKRAGVSRFNKPRVVICVPSAITPVERRAVTEACRRAGASDAQLIEQPLAAAIGANLPISEAFGSMVVDIGGGTSETALLSLGG
;
A
#
# COMPACT_ATOMS: atom_id res chain seq x y z
N MET A 1 22.09 6.02 -5.88
CA MET A 1 21.57 5.97 -4.49
C MET A 1 20.29 5.15 -4.47
N ALA A 2 20.08 4.33 -3.45
CA ALA A 2 18.80 3.62 -3.30
C ALA A 2 17.68 4.64 -3.11
N ARG A 3 16.57 4.49 -3.84
CA ARG A 3 15.38 5.33 -3.68
C ARG A 3 14.67 4.99 -2.36
N ASP A 4 14.26 5.99 -1.61
CA ASP A 4 13.34 5.82 -0.48
C ASP A 4 11.92 6.00 -1.01
N LEU A 5 11.06 5.03 -0.76
CA LEU A 5 9.66 5.05 -1.18
C LEU A 5 8.73 5.00 0.02
N ALA A 6 7.67 5.78 -0.02
CA ALA A 6 6.53 5.60 0.87
C ALA A 6 5.34 5.08 0.05
N ILE A 7 4.66 4.05 0.56
CA ILE A 7 3.54 3.39 -0.10
C ILE A 7 2.32 3.46 0.83
N ASP A 8 1.26 4.07 0.34
CA ASP A 8 -0.06 3.90 0.91
C ASP A 8 -0.80 2.85 0.08
N LEU A 9 -0.92 1.65 0.65
CA LEU A 9 -1.64 0.54 0.05
C LEU A 9 -3.07 0.52 0.62
N GLY A 10 -3.90 1.45 0.13
CA GLY A 10 -5.27 1.59 0.58
C GLY A 10 -6.23 0.57 -0.07
N THR A 11 -7.42 0.42 0.52
CA THR A 11 -8.48 -0.47 0.00
C THR A 11 -8.99 -0.02 -1.37
N ALA A 12 -9.09 1.28 -1.61
CA ALA A 12 -9.58 1.83 -2.86
C ALA A 12 -8.46 2.18 -3.83
N ASN A 13 -7.45 2.91 -3.35
CA ASN A 13 -6.35 3.44 -4.15
C ASN A 13 -5.02 3.13 -3.50
N THR A 14 -4.01 2.97 -4.35
CA THR A 14 -2.60 2.85 -3.97
C THR A 14 -1.86 4.09 -4.41
N LEU A 15 -1.11 4.70 -3.49
CA LEU A 15 -0.23 5.82 -3.76
C LEU A 15 1.22 5.41 -3.48
N VAL A 16 2.13 5.87 -4.32
CA VAL A 16 3.58 5.74 -4.08
C VAL A 16 4.23 7.09 -4.19
N TYR A 17 4.92 7.46 -3.15
CA TYR A 17 5.73 8.67 -3.07
C TYR A 17 7.22 8.30 -3.11
N ALA A 18 7.98 8.97 -3.95
CA ALA A 18 9.44 8.89 -3.98
C ALA A 18 10.02 10.19 -3.43
N ARG A 19 10.99 10.10 -2.52
CA ARG A 19 11.53 11.25 -1.77
C ARG A 19 11.98 12.43 -2.65
N SER A 20 12.49 12.17 -3.84
CA SER A 20 13.02 13.19 -4.75
C SER A 20 12.08 13.61 -5.89
N GLU A 21 10.94 12.90 -6.07
CA GLU A 21 10.10 13.04 -7.25
C GLU A 21 8.62 13.32 -6.91
N GLY A 22 8.24 13.22 -5.63
CA GLY A 22 6.85 13.36 -5.21
C GLY A 22 6.05 12.07 -5.44
N ILE A 23 4.76 12.20 -5.76
CA ILE A 23 3.89 11.06 -6.05
C ILE A 23 4.22 10.52 -7.44
N VAL A 24 4.77 9.31 -7.50
CA VAL A 24 5.18 8.63 -8.74
C VAL A 24 4.18 7.60 -9.23
N LEU A 25 3.21 7.23 -8.40
CA LEU A 25 2.11 6.34 -8.76
C LEU A 25 0.87 6.68 -7.94
N ALA A 26 -0.28 6.78 -8.61
CA ALA A 26 -1.60 6.96 -7.99
C ALA A 26 -2.62 6.17 -8.81
N GLU A 27 -3.01 4.97 -8.32
CA GLU A 27 -3.86 4.06 -9.07
C GLU A 27 -4.86 3.31 -8.18
N PRO A 28 -5.98 2.82 -8.73
CA PRO A 28 -6.89 1.92 -8.02
C PRO A 28 -6.17 0.67 -7.50
N SER A 29 -6.51 0.24 -6.29
CA SER A 29 -5.98 -0.99 -5.68
C SER A 29 -6.68 -2.23 -6.24
N VAL A 30 -6.47 -2.49 -7.54
CA VAL A 30 -7.08 -3.60 -8.28
C VAL A 30 -6.01 -4.30 -9.10
N ILE A 31 -6.10 -5.63 -9.16
CA ILE A 31 -5.27 -6.49 -10.00
C ILE A 31 -6.17 -7.49 -10.74
N ALA A 32 -5.97 -7.62 -12.04
CA ALA A 32 -6.69 -8.59 -12.86
C ALA A 32 -5.84 -9.85 -13.06
N LEU A 33 -6.41 -11.00 -12.75
CA LEU A 33 -5.76 -12.30 -12.87
C LEU A 33 -6.54 -13.21 -13.80
N ASN A 34 -5.80 -14.04 -14.52
CA ASN A 34 -6.35 -15.23 -15.14
C ASN A 34 -6.44 -16.34 -14.08
N GLU A 35 -7.65 -16.75 -13.71
CA GLU A 35 -7.91 -17.76 -12.68
C GLU A 35 -7.32 -19.13 -13.01
N ASN A 36 -7.20 -19.48 -14.30
CA ASN A 36 -6.73 -20.78 -14.72
C ASN A 36 -5.23 -21.00 -14.46
N ASN A 37 -4.41 -19.95 -14.67
CA ASN A 37 -2.95 -20.04 -14.52
C ASN A 37 -2.38 -19.06 -13.49
N ARG A 38 -3.25 -18.28 -12.83
CA ARG A 38 -2.87 -17.26 -11.84
C ARG A 38 -1.95 -16.17 -12.39
N GLU A 39 -1.94 -15.99 -13.70
CA GLU A 39 -1.16 -14.94 -14.36
C GLU A 39 -1.77 -13.56 -14.15
N VAL A 40 -0.92 -12.58 -13.84
CA VAL A 40 -1.34 -11.18 -13.73
C VAL A 40 -1.43 -10.56 -15.12
N LEU A 41 -2.61 -10.10 -15.48
CA LEU A 41 -2.89 -9.49 -16.78
C LEU A 41 -2.82 -7.96 -16.72
N ALA A 42 -3.28 -7.37 -15.64
CA ALA A 42 -3.31 -5.92 -15.46
C ALA A 42 -3.30 -5.53 -13.98
N MET A 43 -2.99 -4.26 -13.70
CA MET A 43 -3.06 -3.65 -12.36
C MET A 43 -3.51 -2.19 -12.47
N GLY A 44 -4.11 -1.68 -11.41
CA GLY A 44 -4.51 -0.27 -11.33
C GLY A 44 -5.66 0.06 -12.26
N SER A 45 -5.55 1.17 -12.96
CA SER A 45 -6.59 1.67 -13.88
C SER A 45 -6.88 0.69 -15.01
N ASP A 46 -5.87 -0.01 -15.53
CA ASP A 46 -6.07 -1.03 -16.57
C ASP A 46 -6.94 -2.17 -16.06
N ALA A 47 -6.63 -2.70 -14.86
CA ALA A 47 -7.43 -3.75 -14.23
C ALA A 47 -8.84 -3.25 -13.87
N TRP A 48 -8.98 -2.01 -13.42
CA TRP A 48 -10.28 -1.40 -13.13
C TRP A 48 -11.18 -1.37 -14.36
N ASN A 49 -10.63 -0.98 -15.52
CA ASN A 49 -11.36 -0.92 -16.78
C ASN A 49 -11.77 -2.31 -17.32
N MET A 50 -11.16 -3.38 -16.82
CA MET A 50 -11.50 -4.76 -17.17
C MET A 50 -12.72 -5.29 -16.40
N ILE A 51 -13.11 -4.67 -15.28
CA ILE A 51 -14.23 -5.14 -14.47
C ILE A 51 -15.52 -5.17 -15.28
N GLY A 52 -16.18 -6.33 -15.30
CA GLY A 52 -17.43 -6.56 -16.03
C GLY A 52 -17.29 -6.61 -17.56
N ARG A 53 -16.07 -6.61 -18.09
CA ARG A 53 -15.80 -6.61 -19.56
C ARG A 53 -14.90 -7.77 -20.02
N THR A 54 -14.63 -8.72 -19.14
CA THR A 54 -13.71 -9.83 -19.41
C THR A 54 -14.44 -11.17 -19.38
N PRO A 55 -13.89 -12.21 -20.08
CA PRO A 55 -14.36 -13.58 -19.93
C PRO A 55 -14.31 -14.04 -18.47
N ALA A 56 -15.14 -15.03 -18.11
CA ALA A 56 -15.32 -15.50 -16.74
C ALA A 56 -14.05 -15.97 -16.03
N HIS A 57 -13.02 -16.38 -16.78
CA HIS A 57 -11.74 -16.80 -16.21
C HIS A 57 -10.77 -15.65 -15.91
N ILE A 58 -11.14 -14.42 -16.24
CA ILE A 58 -10.36 -13.20 -15.92
C ILE A 58 -11.11 -12.44 -14.84
N VAL A 59 -10.56 -12.42 -13.63
CA VAL A 59 -11.20 -11.82 -12.45
C VAL A 59 -10.35 -10.68 -11.91
N ALA A 60 -11.02 -9.57 -11.64
CA ALA A 60 -10.41 -8.43 -10.97
C ALA A 60 -10.51 -8.60 -9.45
N HIS A 61 -9.37 -8.68 -8.80
CA HIS A 61 -9.25 -8.83 -7.36
C HIS A 61 -8.87 -7.52 -6.69
N ARG A 62 -9.44 -7.28 -5.51
CA ARG A 62 -8.96 -6.28 -4.56
C ARG A 62 -8.21 -7.00 -3.46
N PRO A 63 -6.86 -6.91 -3.41
CA PRO A 63 -6.05 -7.66 -2.46
C PRO A 63 -6.25 -7.21 -1.02
N LEU A 64 -6.78 -5.99 -0.83
CA LEU A 64 -7.16 -5.48 0.48
C LEU A 64 -8.68 -5.28 0.57
N ARG A 65 -9.26 -5.73 1.68
CA ARG A 65 -10.65 -5.44 2.04
C ARG A 65 -10.69 -4.99 3.50
N LYS A 66 -11.33 -3.87 3.75
CA LYS A 66 -11.43 -3.29 5.11
C LYS A 66 -10.04 -3.15 5.78
N GLY A 67 -9.04 -2.70 5.02
CA GLY A 67 -7.68 -2.55 5.48
C GLY A 67 -6.89 -3.85 5.69
N ALA A 68 -7.52 -5.02 5.65
CA ALA A 68 -6.87 -6.31 5.84
C ALA A 68 -6.43 -6.94 4.52
N ILE A 69 -5.32 -7.67 4.55
CA ILE A 69 -4.88 -8.51 3.42
C ILE A 69 -5.79 -9.73 3.35
N THR A 70 -6.51 -9.88 2.25
CA THR A 70 -7.39 -11.04 2.01
C THR A 70 -6.68 -12.18 1.29
N ASP A 71 -5.65 -11.85 0.50
CA ASP A 71 -4.83 -12.83 -0.23
C ASP A 71 -3.37 -12.34 -0.25
N PHE A 72 -2.51 -13.08 0.43
CA PHE A 72 -1.10 -12.74 0.56
C PHE A 72 -0.35 -12.80 -0.77
N ASP A 73 -0.61 -13.84 -1.58
CA ASP A 73 0.09 -14.02 -2.86
C ASP A 73 -0.30 -12.93 -3.86
N ILE A 74 -1.57 -12.57 -3.90
CA ILE A 74 -2.06 -11.47 -4.75
C ILE A 74 -1.47 -10.14 -4.28
N THR A 75 -1.46 -9.88 -2.96
CA THR A 75 -0.84 -8.68 -2.39
C THR A 75 0.64 -8.59 -2.71
N GLN A 76 1.38 -9.69 -2.56
CA GLN A 76 2.81 -9.74 -2.90
C GLN A 76 3.05 -9.42 -4.38
N ARG A 77 2.23 -9.98 -5.28
CA ARG A 77 2.32 -9.71 -6.73
C ARG A 77 2.03 -8.25 -7.03
N MET A 78 1.00 -7.69 -6.39
CA MET A 78 0.65 -6.28 -6.54
C MET A 78 1.78 -5.37 -6.05
N VAL A 79 2.34 -5.60 -4.86
CA VAL A 79 3.47 -4.83 -4.34
C VAL A 79 4.67 -4.91 -5.29
N ARG A 80 4.97 -6.09 -5.85
CA ARG A 80 6.03 -6.25 -6.85
C ARG A 80 5.81 -5.40 -8.09
N LEU A 81 4.58 -5.36 -8.60
CA LEU A 81 4.23 -4.54 -9.77
C LEU A 81 4.30 -3.04 -9.45
N ILE A 82 3.83 -2.63 -8.26
CA ILE A 82 3.93 -1.26 -7.77
C ILE A 82 5.39 -0.84 -7.75
N LEU A 83 6.27 -1.61 -7.11
CA LEU A 83 7.70 -1.31 -7.04
C LEU A 83 8.33 -1.25 -8.45
N LYS A 84 7.97 -2.16 -9.35
CA LYS A 84 8.43 -2.14 -10.74
C LYS A 84 7.99 -0.87 -11.47
N ARG A 85 6.73 -0.47 -11.33
CA ARG A 85 6.19 0.78 -11.92
C ARG A 85 6.83 2.03 -11.30
N ALA A 86 7.17 1.99 -10.02
CA ALA A 86 7.92 3.06 -9.35
C ALA A 86 9.41 3.10 -9.76
N GLY A 87 9.83 2.34 -10.75
CA GLY A 87 11.20 2.35 -11.30
C GLY A 87 12.23 1.58 -10.47
N VAL A 88 11.77 0.68 -9.60
CA VAL A 88 12.66 -0.21 -8.85
C VAL A 88 13.24 -1.27 -9.78
N SER A 89 14.56 -1.42 -9.75
CA SER A 89 15.30 -2.38 -10.55
C SER A 89 16.07 -3.36 -9.67
N ARG A 90 16.60 -4.43 -10.31
CA ARG A 90 17.43 -5.44 -9.64
C ARG A 90 18.66 -4.83 -8.94
N PHE A 91 19.14 -3.69 -9.44
CA PHE A 91 20.33 -3.00 -8.94
C PHE A 91 20.02 -1.81 -8.02
N ASN A 92 18.75 -1.41 -7.94
CA ASN A 92 18.30 -0.29 -7.11
C ASN A 92 17.14 -0.75 -6.22
N LYS A 93 17.51 -1.36 -5.09
CA LYS A 93 16.54 -1.86 -4.10
C LYS A 93 16.19 -0.73 -3.12
N PRO A 94 14.95 -0.24 -3.09
CA PRO A 94 14.55 0.84 -2.21
C PRO A 94 14.41 0.39 -0.76
N ARG A 95 14.53 1.33 0.17
CA ARG A 95 13.89 1.23 1.46
C ARG A 95 12.44 1.67 1.29
N VAL A 96 11.52 0.95 1.87
CA VAL A 96 10.08 1.18 1.74
C VAL A 96 9.48 1.43 3.11
N VAL A 97 8.72 2.51 3.24
CA VAL A 97 7.78 2.73 4.33
C VAL A 97 6.38 2.45 3.77
N ILE A 98 5.61 1.58 4.42
CA ILE A 98 4.26 1.24 3.97
C ILE A 98 3.23 1.54 5.05
N CYS A 99 2.15 2.23 4.68
CA CYS A 99 1.05 2.52 5.57
C CYS A 99 0.22 1.27 5.85
N VAL A 100 -0.14 1.11 7.11
CA VAL A 100 -1.00 0.00 7.59
C VAL A 100 -2.04 0.55 8.55
N PRO A 101 -3.23 -0.09 8.65
CA PRO A 101 -4.22 0.28 9.66
C PRO A 101 -3.67 0.10 11.09
N SER A 102 -4.16 0.91 12.04
CA SER A 102 -3.73 0.82 13.44
C SER A 102 -4.10 -0.52 14.07
N ALA A 103 -5.24 -1.11 13.69
CA ALA A 103 -5.74 -2.38 14.20
C ALA A 103 -5.11 -3.61 13.54
N ILE A 104 -4.00 -3.45 12.80
CA ILE A 104 -3.34 -4.57 12.12
C ILE A 104 -2.75 -5.58 13.12
N THR A 105 -3.00 -6.85 12.90
CA THR A 105 -2.45 -7.93 13.72
C THR A 105 -0.94 -8.13 13.52
N PRO A 106 -0.20 -8.73 14.49
CA PRO A 106 1.20 -9.05 14.32
C PRO A 106 1.48 -9.98 13.13
N VAL A 107 0.56 -10.87 12.78
CA VAL A 107 0.67 -11.77 11.62
C VAL A 107 0.58 -10.99 10.32
N GLU A 108 -0.39 -10.09 10.20
CA GLU A 108 -0.55 -9.22 9.04
C GLU A 108 0.64 -8.26 8.88
N ARG A 109 1.15 -7.68 9.99
CA ARG A 109 2.39 -6.86 9.96
C ARG A 109 3.55 -7.62 9.34
N ARG A 110 3.78 -8.87 9.75
CA ARG A 110 4.82 -9.73 9.16
C ARG A 110 4.54 -10.02 7.70
N ALA A 111 3.29 -10.30 7.35
CA ALA A 111 2.88 -10.59 5.98
C ALA A 111 3.18 -9.41 5.03
N VAL A 112 2.81 -8.18 5.43
CA VAL A 112 3.10 -6.95 4.65
C VAL A 112 4.60 -6.74 4.49
N THR A 113 5.36 -6.83 5.58
CA THR A 113 6.82 -6.66 5.55
C THR A 113 7.48 -7.67 4.63
N GLU A 114 7.08 -8.94 4.73
CA GLU A 114 7.61 -10.02 3.90
C GLU A 114 7.21 -9.84 2.42
N ALA A 115 5.98 -9.41 2.14
CA ALA A 115 5.54 -9.10 0.79
C ALA A 115 6.42 -8.03 0.13
N CYS A 116 6.75 -6.95 0.86
CA CYS A 116 7.63 -5.89 0.37
C CYS A 116 9.06 -6.42 0.10
N ARG A 117 9.63 -7.20 1.01
CA ARG A 117 10.97 -7.77 0.84
C ARG A 117 11.05 -8.72 -0.35
N ARG A 118 10.08 -9.64 -0.48
CA ARG A 118 9.97 -10.55 -1.65
C ARG A 118 9.72 -9.82 -2.95
N ALA A 119 9.05 -8.66 -2.89
CA ALA A 119 8.84 -7.80 -4.04
C ALA A 119 10.10 -7.03 -4.49
N GLY A 120 11.17 -7.01 -3.67
CA GLY A 120 12.46 -6.43 -4.02
C GLY A 120 12.89 -5.22 -3.20
N ALA A 121 12.17 -4.87 -2.12
CA ALA A 121 12.64 -3.85 -1.18
C ALA A 121 13.89 -4.34 -0.43
N SER A 122 14.85 -3.45 -0.18
CA SER A 122 16.03 -3.73 0.65
C SER A 122 15.67 -3.79 2.14
N ASP A 123 14.72 -2.95 2.53
CA ASP A 123 14.12 -2.92 3.86
C ASP A 123 12.66 -2.45 3.74
N ALA A 124 11.83 -2.87 4.70
CA ALA A 124 10.42 -2.50 4.76
C ALA A 124 10.05 -2.16 6.20
N GLN A 125 9.60 -0.92 6.41
CA GLN A 125 9.11 -0.41 7.68
C GLN A 125 7.61 -0.14 7.56
N LEU A 126 6.89 -0.29 8.66
CA LEU A 126 5.46 -0.02 8.73
C LEU A 126 5.21 1.26 9.51
N ILE A 127 4.27 2.05 9.02
CA ILE A 127 3.74 3.23 9.71
C ILE A 127 2.21 3.11 9.77
N GLU A 128 1.62 3.49 10.88
CA GLU A 128 0.16 3.49 11.00
C GLU A 128 -0.46 4.64 10.19
N GLN A 129 -1.58 4.36 9.53
CA GLN A 129 -2.26 5.33 8.66
C GLN A 129 -2.56 6.66 9.35
N PRO A 130 -3.12 6.71 10.57
CA PRO A 130 -3.37 7.99 11.24
C PRO A 130 -2.09 8.77 11.56
N LEU A 131 -1.00 8.08 11.90
CA LEU A 131 0.30 8.73 12.15
C LEU A 131 0.87 9.30 10.84
N ALA A 132 0.80 8.54 9.76
CA ALA A 132 1.22 9.01 8.44
C ALA A 132 0.40 10.23 7.98
N ALA A 133 -0.92 10.20 8.19
CA ALA A 133 -1.82 11.31 7.89
C ALA A 133 -1.49 12.56 8.72
N ALA A 134 -1.22 12.39 10.03
CA ALA A 134 -0.82 13.49 10.90
C ALA A 134 0.49 14.15 10.46
N ILE A 135 1.50 13.34 10.09
CA ILE A 135 2.76 13.82 9.53
C ILE A 135 2.51 14.59 8.23
N GLY A 136 1.69 14.02 7.33
CA GLY A 136 1.35 14.65 6.06
C GLY A 136 0.57 15.95 6.20
N ALA A 137 -0.25 16.07 7.24
CA ALA A 137 -0.99 17.28 7.60
C ALA A 137 -0.15 18.29 8.41
N ASN A 138 1.12 17.97 8.70
CA ASN A 138 2.01 18.83 9.49
C ASN A 138 1.50 19.10 10.91
N LEU A 139 0.82 18.14 11.52
CA LEU A 139 0.34 18.27 12.89
C LEU A 139 1.52 18.20 13.88
N PRO A 140 1.47 18.95 14.98
CA PRO A 140 2.55 19.01 15.97
C PRO A 140 2.53 17.78 16.90
N ILE A 141 2.65 16.59 16.34
CA ILE A 141 2.54 15.31 17.04
C ILE A 141 3.63 15.08 18.10
N SER A 142 4.77 15.78 17.98
CA SER A 142 5.89 15.67 18.95
C SER A 142 5.65 16.46 20.23
N GLU A 143 4.64 17.30 20.27
CA GLU A 143 4.36 18.16 21.42
C GLU A 143 3.48 17.47 22.46
N ALA A 144 3.47 18.00 23.68
CA ALA A 144 2.77 17.40 24.83
C ALA A 144 1.26 17.74 24.87
N PHE A 145 0.64 18.00 23.72
CA PHE A 145 -0.81 18.13 23.59
C PHE A 145 -1.34 17.20 22.49
N GLY A 146 -2.61 16.79 22.63
CA GLY A 146 -3.22 15.84 21.72
C GLY A 146 -3.60 16.45 20.38
N SER A 147 -3.18 15.81 19.28
CA SER A 147 -3.66 16.07 17.92
C SER A 147 -4.57 14.93 17.48
N MET A 148 -5.81 15.25 17.10
CA MET A 148 -6.77 14.23 16.64
C MET A 148 -6.78 14.14 15.13
N VAL A 149 -6.74 12.93 14.62
CA VAL A 149 -6.89 12.60 13.20
C VAL A 149 -8.11 11.71 13.01
N VAL A 150 -8.92 12.03 12.01
CA VAL A 150 -10.00 11.17 11.52
C VAL A 150 -9.68 10.87 10.05
N ASP A 151 -9.34 9.63 9.78
CA ASP A 151 -9.07 9.13 8.43
C ASP A 151 -10.30 8.36 7.92
N ILE A 152 -10.85 8.81 6.79
CA ILE A 152 -12.03 8.19 6.17
C ILE A 152 -11.63 7.69 4.78
N GLY A 153 -11.29 6.41 4.72
CA GLY A 153 -10.85 5.73 3.51
C GLY A 153 -11.96 5.05 2.72
N GLY A 154 -11.57 4.36 1.65
CA GLY A 154 -12.49 3.60 0.80
C GLY A 154 -13.01 2.30 1.41
N GLY A 155 -12.45 1.83 2.52
CA GLY A 155 -12.85 0.57 3.17
C GLY A 155 -12.73 0.56 4.68
N THR A 156 -12.09 1.58 5.26
CA THR A 156 -11.89 1.78 6.70
C THR A 156 -12.14 3.23 7.07
N SER A 157 -12.53 3.46 8.32
CA SER A 157 -12.48 4.78 8.95
C SER A 157 -11.76 4.60 10.28
N GLU A 158 -10.74 5.41 10.51
CA GLU A 158 -9.91 5.36 11.71
C GLU A 158 -9.89 6.71 12.40
N THR A 159 -9.85 6.67 13.72
CA THR A 159 -9.70 7.86 14.56
C THR A 159 -8.55 7.62 15.52
N ALA A 160 -7.61 8.54 15.58
CA ALA A 160 -6.49 8.48 16.50
C ALA A 160 -6.26 9.82 17.20
N LEU A 161 -5.84 9.75 18.44
CA LEU A 161 -5.30 10.86 19.21
C LEU A 161 -3.80 10.64 19.34
N LEU A 162 -3.02 11.59 18.86
CA LEU A 162 -1.56 11.52 18.78
C LEU A 162 -0.95 12.56 19.70
N SER A 163 0.08 12.18 20.45
CA SER A 163 0.82 13.07 21.37
C SER A 163 2.19 12.48 21.66
N LEU A 164 3.20 13.33 21.88
CA LEU A 164 4.55 12.91 22.26
C LEU A 164 5.22 11.93 21.28
N GLY A 165 4.90 12.02 20.00
CA GLY A 165 5.53 11.25 18.93
C GLY A 165 4.75 10.05 18.43
N GLY A 166 3.54 9.81 18.95
CA GLY A 166 2.70 8.69 18.48
C GLY A 166 1.41 8.51 19.25
#